data_465f0be435e0af5fbf3d960025e47bfe
#
_entry.id   465f0be435e0af5fbf3d960025e47bfe
#
_cell.length_a   1.000
_cell.length_b   1.000
_cell.length_c   1.000
_cell.angle_alpha   90.00
_cell.angle_beta   90.00
_cell.angle_gamma   90.00
#
_symmetry.space_group_name_H-M   'P 1'
#
loop_
_entity.id
_entity.type
_entity.pdbx_description
1 polymer ?
#
loop_
_entity_poly.entity_id
_entity_poly.type
_entity_poly.pdbx_seq_one_letter_code
_entity_poly.pdbx_strand_id
1 'polypeptide(L)'
;VIGGTRGLGNWIASYLKKKGCDVTITGRDNQQGINISRKMGVKYTPNNIEAANNSDITILAVPIDVIPRTIEEIAPHLKAGSLLVDVASVKEKPAQIMLEYVPDGAEFLPIHPVFGPRIRSLDGQVVVLTPIKKGKWYEKVIKFLESENARLIETTPTIHDQMMSVVQGLTHFTYISMAATLEKLDVDVKASRKFSSPIYNLMLDMITRITAQNPYLYYSIQTHNPYIPQTREEFLSTYKYLNEMVGKGKKNNFVKIMSSAAKHMNDLEASLGRSDKAISVLNHELNILKNSIGKEVGLRHVYSRRIHVGKLEEISPEFVTLTHHSRSIKLKISNVEILSPGELQTYKYDTIPRKSFDVSVVLPESANAEMVTDVVQSIDDVVDSQLMDVYHGGQINKGMISITLRYEVINPHAREKVEALLKGFGGIIR
;
A
#
# COMPACT_ATOMS: atom_id res chain seq x y z
N VAL A 1 -7.80 12.72 -16.53
CA VAL A 1 -7.01 11.50 -16.69
C VAL A 1 -7.53 10.72 -17.88
N ILE A 2 -6.77 10.66 -18.96
CA ILE A 2 -7.09 9.88 -20.14
C ILE A 2 -6.74 8.41 -19.88
N GLY A 3 -7.74 7.51 -20.01
CA GLY A 3 -7.64 6.13 -19.55
C GLY A 3 -7.93 5.96 -18.05
N GLY A 4 -8.66 6.89 -17.43
CA GLY A 4 -8.96 6.93 -16.00
C GLY A 4 -9.96 5.89 -15.48
N THR A 5 -10.51 5.02 -16.35
CA THR A 5 -11.55 4.06 -15.96
C THR A 5 -11.03 2.73 -15.42
N ARG A 6 -9.74 2.40 -15.57
CA ARG A 6 -9.14 1.12 -15.13
C ARG A 6 -7.69 1.30 -14.67
N GLY A 7 -7.20 0.30 -13.93
CA GLY A 7 -5.78 0.15 -13.58
C GLY A 7 -5.18 1.37 -12.90
N LEU A 8 -3.98 1.76 -13.32
CA LEU A 8 -3.24 2.88 -12.74
C LEU A 8 -3.96 4.21 -12.95
N GLY A 9 -4.58 4.44 -14.13
CA GLY A 9 -5.35 5.65 -14.39
C GLY A 9 -6.51 5.85 -13.43
N ASN A 10 -7.22 4.78 -13.09
CA ASN A 10 -8.30 4.82 -12.10
C ASN A 10 -7.77 5.13 -10.69
N TRP A 11 -6.64 4.53 -10.32
CA TRP A 11 -5.98 4.83 -9.06
C TRP A 11 -5.55 6.30 -8.97
N ILE A 12 -4.88 6.82 -10.02
CA ILE A 12 -4.46 8.23 -10.10
C ILE A 12 -5.68 9.17 -9.98
N ALA A 13 -6.74 8.92 -10.72
CA ALA A 13 -7.97 9.73 -10.68
C ALA A 13 -8.58 9.75 -9.27
N SER A 14 -8.68 8.59 -8.62
CA SER A 14 -9.18 8.46 -7.25
C SER A 14 -8.27 9.18 -6.24
N TYR A 15 -6.95 9.06 -6.43
CA TYR A 15 -5.97 9.69 -5.57
C TYR A 15 -6.03 11.23 -5.64
N LEU A 16 -6.03 11.77 -6.85
CA LEU A 16 -6.16 13.22 -7.08
C LEU A 16 -7.50 13.77 -6.56
N LYS A 17 -8.59 13.02 -6.74
CA LYS A 17 -9.89 13.41 -6.18
C LYS A 17 -9.85 13.53 -4.66
N LYS A 18 -9.19 12.59 -3.96
CA LYS A 18 -9.00 12.66 -2.50
C LYS A 18 -8.14 13.85 -2.06
N LYS A 19 -7.26 14.34 -2.95
CA LYS A 19 -6.45 15.55 -2.72
C LYS A 19 -7.17 16.85 -3.07
N GLY A 20 -8.48 16.79 -3.36
CA GLY A 20 -9.32 17.96 -3.62
C GLY A 20 -9.29 18.48 -5.07
N CYS A 21 -8.67 17.75 -6.01
CA CYS A 21 -8.66 18.13 -7.41
C CYS A 21 -10.06 17.95 -8.05
N ASP A 22 -10.38 18.80 -9.01
CA ASP A 22 -11.51 18.58 -9.94
C ASP A 22 -11.04 17.65 -11.04
N VAL A 23 -11.54 16.41 -11.04
CA VAL A 23 -11.05 15.33 -11.89
C VAL A 23 -12.07 14.96 -12.94
N THR A 24 -11.62 14.95 -14.22
CA THR A 24 -12.33 14.37 -15.35
C THR A 24 -11.59 13.12 -15.80
N ILE A 25 -12.33 12.02 -16.02
CA ILE A 25 -11.77 10.77 -16.56
C ILE A 25 -12.31 10.50 -17.95
N THR A 26 -11.49 9.84 -18.79
CA THR A 26 -11.96 9.30 -20.07
C THR A 26 -11.76 7.80 -20.15
N GLY A 27 -12.45 7.15 -21.08
CA GLY A 27 -12.33 5.72 -21.32
C GLY A 27 -13.16 5.28 -22.53
N ARG A 28 -12.80 4.15 -23.14
CA ARG A 28 -13.44 3.63 -24.36
C ARG A 28 -14.85 3.07 -24.15
N ASP A 29 -15.12 2.58 -22.95
CA ASP A 29 -16.39 2.00 -22.57
C ASP A 29 -17.21 3.04 -21.81
N ASN A 30 -18.22 3.61 -22.50
CA ASN A 30 -19.07 4.67 -21.97
C ASN A 30 -19.83 4.24 -20.71
N GLN A 31 -20.41 3.04 -20.73
CA GLN A 31 -21.19 2.56 -19.59
C GLN A 31 -20.33 2.38 -18.36
N GLN A 32 -19.15 1.79 -18.54
CA GLN A 32 -18.16 1.65 -17.45
C GLN A 32 -17.68 3.03 -16.97
N GLY A 33 -17.40 3.95 -17.88
CA GLY A 33 -16.97 5.31 -17.56
C GLY A 33 -17.97 6.04 -16.68
N ILE A 34 -19.25 6.02 -17.04
CA ILE A 34 -20.36 6.60 -16.26
C ILE A 34 -20.47 5.95 -14.89
N ASN A 35 -20.40 4.62 -14.79
CA ASN A 35 -20.53 3.92 -13.52
C ASN A 35 -19.37 4.25 -12.57
N ILE A 36 -18.15 4.30 -13.10
CA ILE A 36 -16.94 4.62 -12.31
C ILE A 36 -16.96 6.08 -11.86
N SER A 37 -17.31 7.01 -12.76
CA SER A 37 -17.36 8.43 -12.44
C SER A 37 -18.36 8.73 -11.30
N ARG A 38 -19.54 8.11 -11.34
CA ARG A 38 -20.55 8.21 -10.26
C ARG A 38 -20.02 7.67 -8.94
N LYS A 39 -19.40 6.48 -8.97
CA LYS A 39 -18.83 5.86 -7.76
C LYS A 39 -17.70 6.68 -7.14
N MET A 40 -16.90 7.34 -7.98
CA MET A 40 -15.72 8.10 -7.57
C MET A 40 -16.07 9.58 -7.27
N GLY A 41 -17.21 10.07 -7.71
CA GLY A 41 -17.58 11.48 -7.61
C GLY A 41 -16.74 12.39 -8.51
N VAL A 42 -16.42 11.94 -9.74
CA VAL A 42 -15.64 12.68 -10.75
C VAL A 42 -16.43 12.85 -12.03
N LYS A 43 -15.98 13.74 -12.92
CA LYS A 43 -16.57 13.92 -14.25
C LYS A 43 -16.13 12.83 -15.21
N TYR A 44 -16.97 12.52 -16.20
CA TYR A 44 -16.64 11.60 -17.28
C TYR A 44 -16.98 12.22 -18.63
N THR A 45 -16.10 12.07 -19.59
CA THR A 45 -16.36 12.31 -21.03
C THR A 45 -15.71 11.21 -21.86
N PRO A 46 -16.34 10.74 -22.94
CA PRO A 46 -15.70 9.82 -23.90
C PRO A 46 -14.69 10.52 -24.82
N ASN A 47 -14.66 11.86 -24.83
CA ASN A 47 -13.85 12.67 -25.73
C ASN A 47 -12.55 13.11 -25.06
N ASN A 48 -11.41 12.56 -25.54
CA ASN A 48 -10.08 12.89 -25.02
C ASN A 48 -9.69 14.36 -25.27
N ILE A 49 -10.06 14.91 -26.44
CA ILE A 49 -9.77 16.31 -26.81
C ILE A 49 -10.51 17.26 -25.87
N GLU A 50 -11.80 17.02 -25.63
CA GLU A 50 -12.58 17.80 -24.68
C GLU A 50 -11.97 17.78 -23.27
N ALA A 51 -11.55 16.58 -22.81
CA ALA A 51 -10.91 16.43 -21.53
C ALA A 51 -9.58 17.20 -21.44
N ALA A 52 -8.75 17.15 -22.50
CA ALA A 52 -7.46 17.82 -22.56
C ALA A 52 -7.62 19.35 -22.60
N ASN A 53 -8.51 19.85 -23.48
CA ASN A 53 -8.75 21.29 -23.65
C ASN A 53 -9.27 21.98 -22.40
N ASN A 54 -10.03 21.26 -21.56
CA ASN A 54 -10.63 21.79 -20.33
C ASN A 54 -9.77 21.54 -19.06
N SER A 55 -8.55 21.02 -19.19
CA SER A 55 -7.72 20.64 -18.05
C SER A 55 -6.46 21.50 -17.93
N ASP A 56 -6.06 21.79 -16.67
CA ASP A 56 -4.75 22.39 -16.39
C ASP A 56 -3.64 21.33 -16.41
N ILE A 57 -3.99 20.07 -16.06
CA ILE A 57 -3.08 18.92 -16.15
C ILE A 57 -3.79 17.76 -16.83
N THR A 58 -3.20 17.27 -17.92
CA THR A 58 -3.68 16.07 -18.63
C THR A 58 -2.72 14.92 -18.38
N ILE A 59 -3.23 13.81 -17.83
CA ILE A 59 -2.43 12.62 -17.49
C ILE A 59 -2.84 11.48 -18.41
N LEU A 60 -1.87 10.94 -19.17
CA LEU A 60 -2.06 9.80 -20.07
C LEU A 60 -1.77 8.50 -19.33
N ALA A 61 -2.81 7.73 -19.06
CA ALA A 61 -2.75 6.41 -18.44
C ALA A 61 -3.38 5.34 -19.37
N VAL A 62 -3.06 5.40 -20.63
CA VAL A 62 -3.51 4.48 -21.68
C VAL A 62 -2.43 3.41 -21.96
N PRO A 63 -2.76 2.30 -22.67
CA PRO A 63 -1.77 1.31 -23.10
C PRO A 63 -0.61 1.93 -23.88
N ILE A 64 0.60 1.37 -23.73
CA ILE A 64 1.85 1.92 -24.29
C ILE A 64 1.75 2.12 -25.82
N ASP A 65 1.18 1.14 -26.52
CA ASP A 65 0.98 1.15 -27.97
C ASP A 65 0.00 2.22 -28.45
N VAL A 66 -0.84 2.75 -27.55
CA VAL A 66 -1.86 3.77 -27.86
C VAL A 66 -1.34 5.19 -27.59
N ILE A 67 -0.30 5.34 -26.75
CA ILE A 67 0.22 6.64 -26.33
C ILE A 67 0.61 7.55 -27.51
N PRO A 68 1.37 7.09 -28.53
CA PRO A 68 1.76 7.93 -29.64
C PRO A 68 0.59 8.68 -30.28
N ARG A 69 -0.39 7.92 -30.77
CA ARG A 69 -1.56 8.50 -31.42
C ARG A 69 -2.42 9.35 -30.48
N THR A 70 -2.45 9.00 -29.18
CA THR A 70 -3.20 9.80 -28.20
C THR A 70 -2.54 11.16 -27.99
N ILE A 71 -1.21 11.23 -27.97
CA ILE A 71 -0.48 12.50 -27.88
C ILE A 71 -0.74 13.33 -29.15
N GLU A 72 -0.60 12.73 -30.33
CA GLU A 72 -0.88 13.39 -31.62
C GLU A 72 -2.30 13.95 -31.69
N GLU A 73 -3.28 13.20 -31.17
CA GLU A 73 -4.70 13.59 -31.13
C GLU A 73 -4.94 14.81 -30.21
N ILE A 74 -4.38 14.80 -29.01
CA ILE A 74 -4.75 15.78 -27.97
C ILE A 74 -3.80 16.97 -27.86
N ALA A 75 -2.52 16.80 -28.23
CA ALA A 75 -1.51 17.83 -28.01
C ALA A 75 -1.84 19.18 -28.67
N PRO A 76 -2.37 19.23 -29.93
CA PRO A 76 -2.80 20.47 -30.56
C PRO A 76 -3.93 21.21 -29.82
N HIS A 77 -4.65 20.51 -28.96
CA HIS A 77 -5.80 21.01 -28.23
C HIS A 77 -5.51 21.30 -26.74
N LEU A 78 -4.25 21.22 -26.34
CA LEU A 78 -3.86 21.54 -24.99
C LEU A 78 -4.02 23.04 -24.71
N LYS A 79 -4.53 23.36 -23.55
CA LYS A 79 -4.70 24.73 -23.09
C LYS A 79 -3.34 25.38 -22.85
N ALA A 80 -3.19 26.65 -23.26
CA ALA A 80 -1.96 27.40 -22.96
C ALA A 80 -1.69 27.44 -21.45
N GLY A 81 -0.44 27.18 -21.06
CA GLY A 81 -0.03 27.08 -19.66
C GLY A 81 -0.41 25.76 -18.97
N SER A 82 -0.98 24.79 -19.67
CA SER A 82 -1.27 23.46 -19.14
C SER A 82 -0.06 22.52 -19.17
N LEU A 83 -0.20 21.38 -18.50
CA LEU A 83 0.79 20.31 -18.44
C LEU A 83 0.23 19.01 -19.03
N LEU A 84 1.00 18.37 -19.92
CA LEU A 84 0.79 17.00 -20.36
C LEU A 84 1.76 16.05 -19.65
N VAL A 85 1.23 15.01 -19.03
CA VAL A 85 1.98 13.96 -18.32
C VAL A 85 1.66 12.60 -18.92
N ASP A 86 2.65 11.78 -19.25
CA ASP A 86 2.46 10.36 -19.48
C ASP A 86 2.98 9.53 -18.29
N VAL A 87 2.34 8.41 -17.98
CA VAL A 87 2.71 7.53 -16.88
C VAL A 87 3.08 6.11 -17.34
N ALA A 88 3.48 5.96 -18.59
CA ALA A 88 3.86 4.67 -19.15
C ALA A 88 5.17 4.11 -18.60
N SER A 89 5.39 2.82 -18.82
CA SER A 89 6.61 2.11 -18.44
C SER A 89 7.76 2.24 -19.43
N VAL A 90 7.57 2.96 -20.54
CA VAL A 90 8.63 3.33 -21.52
C VAL A 90 8.65 4.82 -21.69
N LYS A 91 9.82 5.44 -21.92
CA LYS A 91 9.96 6.89 -21.92
C LYS A 91 10.50 7.48 -23.22
N GLU A 92 11.41 6.81 -23.94
CA GLU A 92 12.02 7.40 -25.15
C GLU A 92 10.98 7.80 -26.19
N LYS A 93 10.12 6.88 -26.59
CA LYS A 93 9.14 7.14 -27.63
C LYS A 93 8.07 8.16 -27.22
N PRO A 94 7.44 8.05 -26.04
CA PRO A 94 6.50 9.08 -25.54
C PRO A 94 7.15 10.47 -25.46
N ALA A 95 8.35 10.58 -24.89
CA ALA A 95 9.05 11.85 -24.74
C ALA A 95 9.37 12.51 -26.10
N GLN A 96 9.80 11.71 -27.08
CA GLN A 96 10.04 12.19 -28.44
C GLN A 96 8.78 12.76 -29.09
N ILE A 97 7.65 12.05 -28.97
CA ILE A 97 6.38 12.48 -29.55
C ILE A 97 5.82 13.72 -28.82
N MET A 98 5.95 13.78 -27.49
CA MET A 98 5.61 14.98 -26.74
C MET A 98 6.43 16.19 -27.19
N LEU A 99 7.72 16.01 -27.43
CA LEU A 99 8.61 17.10 -27.91
C LEU A 99 8.19 17.60 -29.29
N GLU A 100 7.66 16.73 -30.14
CA GLU A 100 7.24 17.05 -31.52
C GLU A 100 5.85 17.72 -31.56
N TYR A 101 4.90 17.26 -30.76
CA TYR A 101 3.48 17.63 -30.92
C TYR A 101 2.97 18.60 -29.86
N VAL A 102 3.59 18.70 -28.67
CA VAL A 102 3.13 19.64 -27.64
C VAL A 102 3.51 21.07 -28.03
N PRO A 103 2.53 21.98 -28.16
CA PRO A 103 2.79 23.36 -28.56
C PRO A 103 3.60 24.12 -27.50
N ASP A 104 4.36 25.13 -27.93
CA ASP A 104 5.21 25.96 -27.05
C ASP A 104 4.45 26.63 -25.89
N GLY A 105 3.15 26.79 -26.00
CA GLY A 105 2.30 27.34 -24.94
C GLY A 105 1.97 26.37 -23.80
N ALA A 106 2.27 25.08 -23.94
CA ALA A 106 2.02 24.04 -22.93
C ALA A 106 3.32 23.36 -22.50
N GLU A 107 3.34 22.81 -21.29
CA GLU A 107 4.46 22.03 -20.79
C GLU A 107 4.17 20.53 -20.89
N PHE A 108 5.22 19.71 -20.89
CA PHE A 108 5.08 18.27 -20.79
C PHE A 108 6.15 17.67 -19.89
N LEU A 109 5.77 16.61 -19.19
CA LEU A 109 6.64 15.90 -18.27
C LEU A 109 6.36 14.39 -18.33
N PRO A 110 7.19 13.60 -19.04
CA PRO A 110 7.10 12.15 -18.98
C PRO A 110 7.54 11.65 -17.61
N ILE A 111 6.69 10.86 -16.95
CA ILE A 111 7.01 10.23 -15.66
C ILE A 111 6.72 8.73 -15.71
N HIS A 112 7.34 7.97 -14.81
CA HIS A 112 7.04 6.56 -14.64
C HIS A 112 6.86 6.25 -13.15
N PRO A 113 5.62 6.09 -12.68
CA PRO A 113 5.32 5.50 -11.38
C PRO A 113 5.71 4.02 -11.39
N VAL A 114 6.79 3.66 -10.68
CA VAL A 114 7.30 2.27 -10.68
C VAL A 114 6.51 1.42 -9.67
N PHE A 115 5.19 1.47 -9.79
CA PHE A 115 4.26 0.73 -8.95
C PHE A 115 2.93 0.46 -9.68
N GLY A 116 2.21 -0.55 -9.21
CA GLY A 116 0.87 -0.89 -9.71
C GLY A 116 -0.24 -0.27 -8.86
N PRO A 117 -1.52 -0.38 -9.28
CA PRO A 117 -2.67 0.27 -8.65
C PRO A 117 -3.09 -0.31 -7.28
N ARG A 118 -2.29 -1.21 -6.70
CA ARG A 118 -2.57 -1.84 -5.39
C ARG A 118 -1.98 -1.09 -4.20
N ILE A 119 -1.23 -0.01 -4.43
CA ILE A 119 -0.67 0.81 -3.36
C ILE A 119 -1.74 1.68 -2.69
N ARG A 120 -1.51 2.04 -1.44
CA ARG A 120 -2.45 2.86 -0.63
C ARG A 120 -2.15 4.35 -0.72
N SER A 121 -0.86 4.70 -0.80
CA SER A 121 -0.34 6.06 -0.85
C SER A 121 0.91 6.11 -1.73
N LEU A 122 1.44 7.30 -1.97
CA LEU A 122 2.73 7.50 -2.63
C LEU A 122 3.91 7.34 -1.68
N ASP A 123 3.67 7.23 -0.38
CA ASP A 123 4.70 7.14 0.65
C ASP A 123 5.71 6.01 0.34
N GLY A 124 6.98 6.39 0.19
CA GLY A 124 8.08 5.49 -0.16
C GLY A 124 8.04 4.91 -1.59
N GLN A 125 7.04 5.26 -2.41
CA GLN A 125 6.94 4.75 -3.78
C GLN A 125 7.90 5.48 -4.72
N VAL A 126 8.51 4.73 -5.64
CA VAL A 126 9.42 5.28 -6.63
C VAL A 126 8.64 5.91 -7.77
N VAL A 127 8.98 7.16 -8.11
CA VAL A 127 8.51 7.86 -9.30
C VAL A 127 9.73 8.36 -10.08
N VAL A 128 9.90 7.87 -11.29
CA VAL A 128 10.98 8.32 -12.19
C VAL A 128 10.46 9.45 -13.05
N LEU A 129 11.20 10.56 -13.08
CA LEU A 129 10.92 11.73 -13.92
C LEU A 129 11.98 11.80 -15.02
N THR A 130 11.52 12.05 -16.24
CA THR A 130 12.42 12.19 -17.40
C THR A 130 12.16 13.52 -18.13
N PRO A 131 12.46 14.66 -17.47
CA PRO A 131 12.19 15.96 -18.02
C PRO A 131 13.07 16.23 -19.26
N ILE A 132 12.48 16.68 -20.36
CA ILE A 132 13.17 17.21 -21.54
C ILE A 132 13.42 18.71 -21.35
N LYS A 133 12.39 19.42 -20.88
CA LYS A 133 12.42 20.83 -20.52
C LYS A 133 11.85 20.99 -19.12
N LYS A 134 12.48 21.82 -18.28
CA LYS A 134 11.98 22.12 -16.93
C LYS A 134 11.28 23.47 -16.94
N GLY A 135 9.98 23.47 -16.75
CA GLY A 135 9.14 24.65 -16.67
C GLY A 135 8.55 24.83 -15.27
N LYS A 136 7.55 25.71 -15.17
CA LYS A 136 6.86 25.99 -13.89
C LYS A 136 6.11 24.77 -13.32
N TRP A 137 5.59 23.91 -14.17
CA TRP A 137 4.89 22.71 -13.75
C TRP A 137 5.83 21.65 -13.19
N TYR A 138 7.06 21.57 -13.72
CA TYR A 138 8.07 20.66 -13.19
C TYR A 138 8.27 20.87 -11.68
N GLU A 139 8.50 22.10 -11.24
CA GLU A 139 8.71 22.42 -9.82
C GLU A 139 7.45 22.09 -8.96
N LYS A 140 6.25 22.37 -9.48
CA LYS A 140 4.99 22.06 -8.79
C LYS A 140 4.79 20.56 -8.61
N VAL A 141 5.09 19.76 -9.65
CA VAL A 141 4.98 18.30 -9.61
C VAL A 141 5.98 17.72 -8.62
N ILE A 142 7.24 18.20 -8.61
CA ILE A 142 8.25 17.79 -7.62
C ILE A 142 7.75 18.05 -6.21
N LYS A 143 7.38 19.29 -5.90
CA LYS A 143 6.87 19.67 -4.57
C LYS A 143 5.68 18.83 -4.12
N PHE A 144 4.74 18.55 -5.04
CA PHE A 144 3.60 17.69 -4.75
C PHE A 144 4.05 16.26 -4.41
N LEU A 145 4.89 15.66 -5.24
CA LEU A 145 5.35 14.28 -5.02
C LEU A 145 6.20 14.15 -3.75
N GLU A 146 7.03 15.15 -3.43
CA GLU A 146 7.81 15.22 -2.19
C GLU A 146 6.90 15.36 -0.96
N SER A 147 5.85 16.20 -1.04
CA SER A 147 4.88 16.34 0.05
C SER A 147 4.10 15.06 0.35
N GLU A 148 4.03 14.15 -0.63
CA GLU A 148 3.44 12.82 -0.50
C GLU A 148 4.48 11.75 -0.11
N ASN A 149 5.71 12.17 0.24
CA ASN A 149 6.83 11.32 0.62
C ASN A 149 7.20 10.26 -0.45
N ALA A 150 7.01 10.60 -1.74
CA ALA A 150 7.44 9.75 -2.85
C ALA A 150 8.96 9.80 -3.01
N ARG A 151 9.56 8.69 -3.41
CA ARG A 151 10.98 8.61 -3.75
C ARG A 151 11.19 9.00 -5.20
N LEU A 152 11.74 10.19 -5.43
CA LEU A 152 11.95 10.71 -6.77
C LEU A 152 13.31 10.32 -7.34
N ILE A 153 13.32 9.95 -8.63
CA ILE A 153 14.52 9.71 -9.43
C ILE A 153 14.39 10.54 -10.69
N GLU A 154 15.34 11.43 -10.93
CA GLU A 154 15.42 12.19 -12.17
C GLU A 154 16.48 11.56 -13.09
N THR A 155 16.12 11.38 -14.37
CA THR A 155 17.02 10.82 -15.38
C THR A 155 16.58 11.20 -16.80
N THR A 156 17.30 10.75 -17.81
CA THR A 156 16.89 10.92 -19.22
C THR A 156 15.97 9.78 -19.65
N PRO A 157 15.12 9.98 -20.69
CA PRO A 157 14.30 8.88 -21.25
C PRO A 157 15.12 7.66 -21.65
N THR A 158 16.28 7.85 -22.25
CA THR A 158 17.20 6.78 -22.67
C THR A 158 17.73 5.96 -21.49
N ILE A 159 18.28 6.62 -20.47
CA ILE A 159 18.78 5.92 -19.27
C ILE A 159 17.63 5.22 -18.55
N HIS A 160 16.44 5.84 -18.49
CA HIS A 160 15.25 5.19 -17.96
C HIS A 160 14.96 3.88 -18.67
N ASP A 161 14.87 3.88 -20.00
CA ASP A 161 14.49 2.68 -20.77
C ASP A 161 15.58 1.60 -20.71
N GLN A 162 16.87 1.98 -20.66
CA GLN A 162 17.97 1.06 -20.38
C GLN A 162 17.83 0.40 -19.01
N MET A 163 17.56 1.17 -17.94
CA MET A 163 17.37 0.61 -16.62
C MET A 163 16.11 -0.28 -16.55
N MET A 164 15.03 0.14 -17.17
CA MET A 164 13.78 -0.64 -17.20
C MET A 164 13.89 -1.90 -18.06
N SER A 165 14.84 -2.00 -18.97
CA SER A 165 15.10 -3.25 -19.70
C SER A 165 15.52 -4.39 -18.76
N VAL A 166 16.19 -4.06 -17.66
CA VAL A 166 16.57 -5.02 -16.60
C VAL A 166 15.51 -5.08 -15.52
N VAL A 167 15.16 -3.93 -14.91
CA VAL A 167 14.25 -3.86 -13.76
C VAL A 167 12.86 -4.42 -14.07
N GLN A 168 12.35 -4.15 -15.27
CA GLN A 168 11.06 -4.68 -15.73
C GLN A 168 11.24 -5.78 -16.77
N GLY A 169 12.02 -5.53 -17.81
CA GLY A 169 12.16 -6.45 -18.94
C GLY A 169 12.62 -7.83 -18.52
N LEU A 170 13.80 -7.92 -17.94
CA LEU A 170 14.39 -9.19 -17.49
C LEU A 170 13.56 -9.82 -16.37
N THR A 171 13.17 -9.04 -15.36
CA THR A 171 12.44 -9.55 -14.19
C THR A 171 11.08 -10.14 -14.60
N HIS A 172 10.29 -9.41 -15.40
CA HIS A 172 8.99 -9.91 -15.85
C HIS A 172 9.13 -11.16 -16.71
N PHE A 173 10.07 -11.13 -17.67
CA PHE A 173 10.29 -12.25 -18.57
C PHE A 173 10.71 -13.52 -17.81
N THR A 174 11.58 -13.38 -16.82
CA THR A 174 12.01 -14.49 -15.95
C THR A 174 10.84 -15.11 -15.20
N TYR A 175 10.02 -14.30 -14.51
CA TYR A 175 8.88 -14.83 -13.75
C TYR A 175 7.79 -15.43 -14.63
N ILE A 176 7.52 -14.84 -15.80
CA ILE A 176 6.57 -15.41 -16.77
C ILE A 176 7.10 -16.74 -17.31
N SER A 177 8.40 -16.83 -17.62
CA SER A 177 9.03 -18.07 -18.08
C SER A 177 8.99 -19.18 -17.03
N MET A 178 9.22 -18.83 -15.76
CA MET A 178 9.11 -19.75 -14.62
C MET A 178 7.67 -20.25 -14.47
N ALA A 179 6.66 -19.36 -14.54
CA ALA A 179 5.25 -19.76 -14.48
C ALA A 179 4.88 -20.75 -15.58
N ALA A 180 5.25 -20.44 -16.82
CA ALA A 180 5.01 -21.31 -17.98
C ALA A 180 5.77 -22.65 -17.88
N THR A 181 6.93 -22.66 -17.25
CA THR A 181 7.67 -23.91 -16.98
C THR A 181 6.96 -24.77 -15.95
N LEU A 182 6.48 -24.19 -14.85
CA LEU A 182 5.70 -24.91 -13.83
C LEU A 182 4.41 -25.51 -14.43
N GLU A 183 3.73 -24.76 -15.31
CA GLU A 183 2.57 -25.25 -16.05
C GLU A 183 2.93 -26.44 -16.96
N LYS A 184 3.98 -26.33 -17.78
CA LYS A 184 4.42 -27.42 -18.67
C LYS A 184 4.84 -28.69 -17.93
N LEU A 185 5.37 -28.55 -16.71
CA LEU A 185 5.74 -29.67 -15.84
C LEU A 185 4.54 -30.21 -15.03
N ASP A 186 3.35 -29.66 -15.21
CA ASP A 186 2.12 -30.02 -14.49
C ASP A 186 2.30 -30.04 -12.96
N VAL A 187 3.01 -29.04 -12.43
CA VAL A 187 3.34 -28.97 -11.01
C VAL A 187 2.12 -28.55 -10.20
N ASP A 188 1.66 -29.40 -9.27
CA ASP A 188 0.73 -28.96 -8.23
C ASP A 188 1.45 -27.94 -7.30
N VAL A 189 1.24 -26.65 -7.59
CA VAL A 189 1.83 -25.54 -6.83
C VAL A 189 1.47 -25.59 -5.36
N LYS A 190 0.24 -26.03 -5.01
CA LYS A 190 -0.20 -26.14 -3.62
C LYS A 190 0.53 -27.27 -2.88
N ALA A 191 0.73 -28.39 -3.54
CA ALA A 191 1.49 -29.51 -2.99
C ALA A 191 2.98 -29.14 -2.86
N SER A 192 3.58 -28.49 -3.87
CA SER A 192 4.99 -28.08 -3.85
C SER A 192 5.34 -27.14 -2.70
N ARG A 193 4.41 -26.27 -2.29
CA ARG A 193 4.58 -25.37 -1.13
C ARG A 193 4.82 -26.15 0.18
N LYS A 194 4.36 -27.39 0.30
CA LYS A 194 4.57 -28.20 1.51
C LYS A 194 6.03 -28.69 1.65
N PHE A 195 6.75 -28.73 0.55
CA PHE A 195 8.17 -29.13 0.49
C PHE A 195 9.13 -27.95 0.38
N SER A 196 8.63 -26.72 0.58
CA SER A 196 9.33 -25.50 0.20
C SER A 196 10.05 -24.81 1.36
N SER A 197 11.14 -24.13 1.02
CA SER A 197 11.72 -23.08 1.86
C SER A 197 10.93 -21.77 1.76
N PRO A 198 11.10 -20.83 2.70
CA PRO A 198 10.51 -19.49 2.61
C PRO A 198 10.85 -18.75 1.30
N ILE A 199 12.07 -18.97 0.77
CA ILE A 199 12.53 -18.38 -0.50
C ILE A 199 11.67 -18.86 -1.67
N TYR A 200 11.40 -20.15 -1.75
CA TYR A 200 10.55 -20.72 -2.81
C TYR A 200 9.12 -20.19 -2.72
N ASN A 201 8.56 -20.09 -1.53
CA ASN A 201 7.22 -19.52 -1.34
C ASN A 201 7.14 -18.05 -1.78
N LEU A 202 8.14 -17.24 -1.41
CA LEU A 202 8.22 -15.84 -1.82
C LEU A 202 8.35 -15.72 -3.35
N MET A 203 9.16 -16.58 -3.97
CA MET A 203 9.29 -16.64 -5.43
C MET A 203 7.95 -16.96 -6.11
N LEU A 204 7.20 -17.96 -5.64
CA LEU A 204 5.86 -18.27 -6.16
C LEU A 204 4.87 -17.11 -6.00
N ASP A 205 4.96 -16.38 -4.90
CA ASP A 205 4.10 -15.22 -4.66
C ASP A 205 4.45 -14.07 -5.63
N MET A 206 5.73 -13.85 -5.94
CA MET A 206 6.17 -12.89 -6.95
C MET A 206 5.76 -13.31 -8.36
N ILE A 207 5.90 -14.58 -8.73
CA ILE A 207 5.39 -15.14 -9.99
C ILE A 207 3.89 -14.86 -10.11
N THR A 208 3.11 -15.20 -9.09
CA THR A 208 1.66 -14.98 -9.07
C THR A 208 1.33 -13.48 -9.16
N ARG A 209 2.07 -12.62 -8.47
CA ARG A 209 1.89 -11.16 -8.49
C ARG A 209 2.02 -10.58 -9.90
N ILE A 210 2.90 -11.15 -10.72
CA ILE A 210 3.12 -10.72 -12.11
C ILE A 210 2.09 -11.36 -13.04
N THR A 211 1.92 -12.68 -12.99
CA THR A 211 1.06 -13.41 -13.93
C THR A 211 -0.44 -13.16 -13.73
N ALA A 212 -0.86 -12.75 -12.53
CA ALA A 212 -2.26 -12.38 -12.25
C ALA A 212 -2.66 -10.99 -12.75
N GLN A 213 -1.75 -10.22 -13.34
CA GLN A 213 -2.04 -8.89 -13.89
C GLN A 213 -2.41 -8.95 -15.38
N ASN A 214 -2.63 -7.77 -15.97
CA ASN A 214 -3.00 -7.66 -17.39
C ASN A 214 -1.85 -8.12 -18.31
N PRO A 215 -1.97 -9.24 -19.03
CA PRO A 215 -0.90 -9.76 -19.88
C PRO A 215 -0.53 -8.81 -21.04
N TYR A 216 -1.48 -8.01 -21.55
CA TYR A 216 -1.20 -7.04 -22.61
C TYR A 216 -0.23 -5.95 -22.14
N LEU A 217 -0.27 -5.54 -20.86
CA LEU A 217 0.70 -4.59 -20.33
C LEU A 217 2.11 -5.16 -20.38
N TYR A 218 2.28 -6.41 -19.92
CA TYR A 218 3.58 -7.06 -19.93
C TYR A 218 4.12 -7.28 -21.34
N TYR A 219 3.26 -7.69 -22.26
CA TYR A 219 3.60 -7.79 -23.68
C TYR A 219 4.07 -6.44 -24.24
N SER A 220 3.32 -5.37 -23.97
CA SER A 220 3.67 -4.02 -24.43
C SER A 220 5.00 -3.53 -23.85
N ILE A 221 5.30 -3.80 -22.58
CA ILE A 221 6.61 -3.48 -22.00
C ILE A 221 7.71 -4.23 -22.74
N GLN A 222 7.53 -5.54 -22.99
CA GLN A 222 8.53 -6.39 -23.65
C GLN A 222 8.80 -6.00 -25.11
N THR A 223 7.86 -5.36 -25.78
CA THR A 223 7.94 -5.04 -27.21
C THR A 223 8.26 -3.58 -27.52
N HIS A 224 7.93 -2.64 -26.62
CA HIS A 224 8.10 -1.21 -26.88
C HIS A 224 9.32 -0.59 -26.21
N ASN A 225 9.97 -1.27 -25.27
CA ASN A 225 11.27 -0.81 -24.76
C ASN A 225 12.37 -1.30 -25.71
N PRO A 226 13.15 -0.40 -26.35
CA PRO A 226 14.12 -0.76 -27.40
C PRO A 226 15.30 -1.60 -26.90
N TYR A 227 15.57 -1.61 -25.61
CA TYR A 227 16.71 -2.31 -24.99
C TYR A 227 16.36 -3.73 -24.52
N ILE A 228 15.07 -4.06 -24.36
CA ILE A 228 14.64 -5.37 -23.88
C ILE A 228 15.04 -6.53 -24.81
N PRO A 229 14.99 -6.42 -26.15
CA PRO A 229 15.40 -7.50 -27.01
C PRO A 229 16.84 -7.99 -26.72
N GLN A 230 17.80 -7.08 -26.58
CA GLN A 230 19.18 -7.42 -26.25
C GLN A 230 19.29 -8.05 -24.86
N THR A 231 18.64 -7.46 -23.84
CA THR A 231 18.62 -8.00 -22.47
C THR A 231 18.08 -9.42 -22.43
N ARG A 232 17.05 -9.71 -23.22
CA ARG A 232 16.44 -11.03 -23.31
C ARG A 232 17.35 -12.05 -24.02
N GLU A 233 18.04 -11.64 -25.05
CA GLU A 233 19.01 -12.50 -25.74
C GLU A 233 20.18 -12.89 -24.84
N GLU A 234 20.72 -11.94 -24.07
CA GLU A 234 21.76 -12.22 -23.08
C GLU A 234 21.28 -13.19 -21.99
N PHE A 235 20.04 -13.03 -21.53
CA PHE A 235 19.45 -13.98 -20.59
C PHE A 235 19.32 -15.39 -21.17
N LEU A 236 18.82 -15.51 -22.39
CA LEU A 236 18.64 -16.79 -23.06
C LEU A 236 20.00 -17.48 -23.37
N SER A 237 21.00 -16.71 -23.78
CA SER A 237 22.33 -17.21 -24.03
C SER A 237 22.98 -17.74 -22.75
N THR A 238 22.86 -16.98 -21.65
CA THR A 238 23.37 -17.38 -20.34
C THR A 238 22.66 -18.63 -19.81
N TYR A 239 21.33 -18.71 -19.97
CA TYR A 239 20.55 -19.89 -19.58
C TYR A 239 21.01 -21.15 -20.35
N LYS A 240 21.17 -21.06 -21.68
CA LYS A 240 21.66 -22.16 -22.54
C LYS A 240 23.06 -22.60 -22.14
N TYR A 241 23.95 -21.65 -21.87
CA TYR A 241 25.32 -21.92 -21.45
C TYR A 241 25.35 -22.65 -20.09
N LEU A 242 24.60 -22.19 -19.10
CA LEU A 242 24.50 -22.86 -17.80
C LEU A 242 23.94 -24.29 -17.93
N ASN A 243 22.88 -24.46 -18.73
CA ASN A 243 22.29 -25.76 -18.99
C ASN A 243 23.30 -26.74 -19.64
N GLU A 244 24.10 -26.25 -20.60
CA GLU A 244 25.18 -27.06 -21.23
C GLU A 244 26.26 -27.44 -20.23
N MET A 245 26.67 -26.51 -19.34
CA MET A 245 27.68 -26.79 -18.32
C MET A 245 27.23 -27.89 -17.37
N VAL A 246 25.99 -27.87 -16.93
CA VAL A 246 25.41 -28.90 -16.07
C VAL A 246 25.29 -30.22 -16.81
N GLY A 247 24.74 -30.24 -18.02
CA GLY A 247 24.56 -31.45 -18.82
C GLY A 247 25.87 -32.14 -19.19
N LYS A 248 26.97 -31.39 -19.35
CA LYS A 248 28.33 -31.93 -19.67
C LYS A 248 29.19 -32.14 -18.42
N GLY A 249 28.68 -32.00 -17.21
CA GLY A 249 29.42 -32.19 -15.96
C GLY A 249 30.58 -31.20 -15.74
N LYS A 250 30.56 -30.02 -16.38
CA LYS A 250 31.64 -29.02 -16.29
C LYS A 250 31.52 -28.18 -14.99
N LYS A 251 31.68 -28.86 -13.85
CA LYS A 251 31.55 -28.31 -12.50
C LYS A 251 32.33 -27.00 -12.30
N ASN A 252 33.61 -26.98 -12.67
CA ASN A 252 34.48 -25.83 -12.43
C ASN A 252 33.99 -24.55 -13.17
N ASN A 253 33.49 -24.74 -14.41
CA ASN A 253 32.96 -23.63 -15.19
C ASN A 253 31.69 -23.09 -14.55
N PHE A 254 30.77 -23.94 -14.12
CA PHE A 254 29.57 -23.56 -13.41
C PHE A 254 29.87 -22.76 -12.12
N VAL A 255 30.79 -23.30 -11.30
CA VAL A 255 31.24 -22.64 -10.06
C VAL A 255 31.85 -21.26 -10.35
N LYS A 256 32.71 -21.18 -11.41
CA LYS A 256 33.33 -19.92 -11.82
C LYS A 256 32.29 -18.85 -12.20
N ILE A 257 31.25 -19.21 -12.97
CA ILE A 257 30.17 -18.30 -13.36
C ILE A 257 29.42 -17.82 -12.14
N MET A 258 29.01 -18.74 -11.26
CA MET A 258 28.29 -18.40 -10.05
C MET A 258 29.09 -17.46 -9.13
N SER A 259 30.36 -17.73 -8.93
CA SER A 259 31.28 -16.91 -8.12
C SER A 259 31.50 -15.53 -8.74
N SER A 260 31.61 -15.43 -10.07
CA SER A 260 31.73 -14.15 -10.78
C SER A 260 30.46 -13.31 -10.65
N ALA A 261 29.29 -13.95 -10.83
CA ALA A 261 28.00 -13.29 -10.66
C ALA A 261 27.80 -12.76 -9.21
N ALA A 262 28.17 -13.57 -8.21
CA ALA A 262 28.12 -13.15 -6.80
C ALA A 262 29.00 -11.91 -6.53
N LYS A 263 30.21 -11.86 -7.09
CA LYS A 263 31.09 -10.68 -6.99
C LYS A 263 30.49 -9.45 -7.65
N HIS A 264 29.80 -9.62 -8.77
CA HIS A 264 29.14 -8.51 -9.48
C HIS A 264 27.98 -7.90 -8.67
N MET A 265 27.35 -8.65 -7.76
CA MET A 265 26.26 -8.13 -6.90
C MET A 265 26.71 -7.07 -5.90
N ASN A 266 28.02 -6.89 -5.65
CA ASN A 266 28.70 -5.84 -4.86
C ASN A 266 28.28 -5.66 -3.41
N ASP A 267 27.04 -5.96 -3.03
CA ASP A 267 26.43 -5.69 -1.72
C ASP A 267 25.85 -6.98 -1.12
N LEU A 268 26.68 -8.03 -1.08
CA LEU A 268 26.23 -9.38 -0.76
C LEU A 268 25.68 -9.49 0.67
N GLU A 269 26.40 -8.98 1.66
CA GLU A 269 25.99 -9.05 3.08
C GLU A 269 24.71 -8.25 3.34
N ALA A 270 24.64 -7.01 2.84
CA ALA A 270 23.44 -6.21 3.01
C ALA A 270 22.24 -6.77 2.22
N SER A 271 22.47 -7.42 1.08
CA SER A 271 21.42 -8.13 0.33
C SER A 271 20.91 -9.36 1.08
N LEU A 272 21.79 -10.14 1.70
CA LEU A 272 21.43 -11.25 2.57
C LEU A 272 20.64 -10.73 3.79
N GLY A 273 21.14 -9.69 4.46
CA GLY A 273 20.43 -9.07 5.60
C GLY A 273 19.04 -8.54 5.24
N ARG A 274 18.86 -7.94 4.05
CA ARG A 274 17.53 -7.51 3.57
C ARG A 274 16.60 -8.70 3.30
N SER A 275 17.12 -9.78 2.72
CA SER A 275 16.33 -11.00 2.47
C SER A 275 15.94 -11.70 3.77
N ASP A 276 16.86 -11.81 4.72
CA ASP A 276 16.59 -12.36 6.06
C ASP A 276 15.53 -11.56 6.80
N LYS A 277 15.62 -10.22 6.73
CA LYS A 277 14.61 -9.33 7.30
C LYS A 277 13.23 -9.52 6.65
N ALA A 278 13.16 -9.65 5.33
CA ALA A 278 11.91 -9.91 4.62
C ALA A 278 11.29 -11.26 5.02
N ILE A 279 12.10 -12.29 5.12
CA ILE A 279 11.68 -13.63 5.60
C ILE A 279 11.24 -13.58 7.07
N SER A 280 11.98 -12.84 7.92
CA SER A 280 11.63 -12.71 9.34
C SER A 280 10.31 -11.98 9.55
N VAL A 281 9.96 -10.99 8.72
CA VAL A 281 8.66 -10.30 8.78
C VAL A 281 7.50 -11.26 8.51
N LEU A 282 7.64 -12.18 7.54
CA LEU A 282 6.62 -13.20 7.27
C LEU A 282 6.43 -14.15 8.48
N ASN A 283 7.51 -14.48 9.18
CA ASN A 283 7.45 -15.31 10.38
C ASN A 283 7.01 -14.54 11.63
N HIS A 284 7.26 -13.23 11.68
CA HIS A 284 6.93 -12.38 12.83
C HIS A 284 5.41 -12.33 13.08
N GLU A 285 4.62 -12.13 12.04
CA GLU A 285 3.15 -12.12 12.15
C GLU A 285 2.62 -13.46 12.66
N LEU A 286 3.15 -14.58 12.14
CA LEU A 286 2.80 -15.92 12.64
C LEU A 286 3.18 -16.11 14.11
N ASN A 287 4.33 -15.56 14.56
CA ASN A 287 4.76 -15.64 15.94
C ASN A 287 3.88 -14.77 16.85
N ILE A 288 3.49 -13.56 16.41
CA ILE A 288 2.52 -12.74 17.17
C ILE A 288 1.21 -13.50 17.34
N LEU A 289 0.68 -14.07 16.27
CA LEU A 289 -0.55 -14.85 16.31
C LEU A 289 -0.42 -16.04 17.29
N LYS A 290 0.66 -16.82 17.21
CA LYS A 290 0.92 -17.95 18.12
C LYS A 290 0.95 -17.51 19.60
N ASN A 291 1.60 -16.38 19.90
CA ASN A 291 1.70 -15.82 21.26
C ASN A 291 0.39 -15.16 21.74
N SER A 292 -0.57 -15.01 20.83
CA SER A 292 -1.88 -14.43 21.10
C SER A 292 -3.00 -15.48 21.25
N ILE A 293 -2.67 -16.76 21.19
CA ILE A 293 -3.67 -17.83 21.46
C ILE A 293 -4.24 -17.62 22.87
N GLY A 294 -5.56 -17.67 22.96
CA GLY A 294 -6.31 -17.41 24.19
C GLY A 294 -6.57 -15.93 24.48
N LYS A 295 -5.98 -14.99 23.72
CA LYS A 295 -6.16 -13.55 23.87
C LYS A 295 -7.09 -12.98 22.81
N GLU A 296 -7.68 -11.81 23.09
CA GLU A 296 -8.44 -11.06 22.12
C GLU A 296 -7.49 -10.43 21.08
N VAL A 297 -7.81 -10.60 19.80
CA VAL A 297 -7.07 -9.99 18.68
C VAL A 297 -8.05 -9.38 17.67
N GLY A 298 -7.58 -8.37 16.95
CA GLY A 298 -8.24 -7.82 15.78
C GLY A 298 -7.53 -8.26 14.51
N LEU A 299 -8.27 -8.83 13.56
CA LEU A 299 -7.76 -9.22 12.25
C LEU A 299 -8.48 -8.43 11.15
N ARG A 300 -7.71 -7.65 10.38
CA ARG A 300 -8.22 -6.87 9.24
C ARG A 300 -8.09 -7.68 7.96
N HIS A 301 -9.19 -7.98 7.29
CA HIS A 301 -9.16 -8.66 6.01
C HIS A 301 -8.55 -7.77 4.92
N VAL A 302 -7.49 -8.23 4.27
CA VAL A 302 -6.65 -7.43 3.33
C VAL A 302 -7.47 -6.83 2.18
N TYR A 303 -8.41 -7.59 1.62
CA TYR A 303 -9.16 -7.17 0.44
C TYR A 303 -10.43 -6.38 0.77
N SER A 304 -11.25 -6.86 1.71
CA SER A 304 -12.51 -6.21 2.08
C SER A 304 -12.35 -5.13 3.14
N ARG A 305 -11.18 -5.04 3.78
CA ARG A 305 -10.87 -4.16 4.92
C ARG A 305 -11.76 -4.38 6.15
N ARG A 306 -12.60 -5.40 6.12
CA ARG A 306 -13.43 -5.77 7.26
C ARG A 306 -12.54 -6.23 8.41
N ILE A 307 -12.84 -5.71 9.62
CA ILE A 307 -12.15 -6.09 10.84
C ILE A 307 -12.99 -7.14 11.56
N HIS A 308 -12.32 -8.19 12.02
CA HIS A 308 -12.88 -9.26 12.84
C HIS A 308 -12.17 -9.23 14.19
N VAL A 309 -12.91 -9.02 15.26
CA VAL A 309 -12.39 -9.01 16.63
C VAL A 309 -12.92 -10.24 17.37
N GLY A 310 -12.05 -10.89 18.12
CA GLY A 310 -12.43 -12.06 18.90
C GLY A 310 -11.23 -12.71 19.58
N LYS A 311 -11.50 -13.68 20.45
CA LYS A 311 -10.50 -14.51 21.10
C LYS A 311 -9.90 -15.46 20.07
N LEU A 312 -8.57 -15.49 19.96
CA LEU A 312 -7.86 -16.41 19.09
C LEU A 312 -7.81 -17.81 19.74
N GLU A 313 -8.54 -18.76 19.17
CA GLU A 313 -8.64 -20.11 19.75
C GLU A 313 -7.61 -21.06 19.13
N GLU A 314 -7.43 -21.02 17.83
CA GLU A 314 -6.58 -21.98 17.13
C GLU A 314 -5.83 -21.33 15.95
N ILE A 315 -4.63 -21.82 15.71
CA ILE A 315 -3.84 -21.52 14.52
C ILE A 315 -3.41 -22.81 13.85
N SER A 316 -3.67 -22.90 12.57
CA SER A 316 -3.11 -23.90 11.66
C SER A 316 -2.15 -23.22 10.68
N PRO A 317 -1.38 -23.94 9.85
CA PRO A 317 -0.48 -23.33 8.87
C PRO A 317 -1.16 -22.38 7.88
N GLU A 318 -2.45 -22.55 7.61
CA GLU A 318 -3.19 -21.75 6.63
C GLU A 318 -4.27 -20.86 7.25
N PHE A 319 -4.76 -21.17 8.47
CA PHE A 319 -5.95 -20.55 9.04
C PHE A 319 -5.79 -20.18 10.51
N VAL A 320 -6.48 -19.13 10.90
CA VAL A 320 -6.74 -18.76 12.29
C VAL A 320 -8.22 -18.88 12.57
N THR A 321 -8.57 -19.29 13.78
CA THR A 321 -9.96 -19.36 14.26
C THR A 321 -10.16 -18.35 15.38
N LEU A 322 -11.06 -17.39 15.18
CA LEU A 322 -11.49 -16.43 16.19
C LEU A 322 -12.86 -16.82 16.71
N THR A 323 -13.06 -16.67 18.01
CA THR A 323 -14.36 -16.81 18.68
C THR A 323 -14.79 -15.49 19.27
N HIS A 324 -15.99 -15.04 18.93
CA HIS A 324 -16.63 -13.87 19.52
C HIS A 324 -18.02 -14.26 20.02
N HIS A 325 -18.24 -14.17 21.31
CA HIS A 325 -19.39 -14.74 22.00
C HIS A 325 -19.53 -16.24 21.66
N SER A 326 -20.66 -16.66 21.10
CA SER A 326 -20.94 -18.06 20.70
C SER A 326 -20.65 -18.35 19.22
N ARG A 327 -20.06 -17.41 18.49
CA ARG A 327 -19.78 -17.54 17.06
C ARG A 327 -18.30 -17.71 16.81
N SER A 328 -17.93 -18.69 15.99
CA SER A 328 -16.57 -18.92 15.54
C SER A 328 -16.43 -18.56 14.07
N ILE A 329 -15.33 -17.93 13.71
CA ILE A 329 -14.96 -17.60 12.33
C ILE A 329 -13.56 -18.12 12.02
N LYS A 330 -13.43 -18.80 10.89
CA LYS A 330 -12.16 -19.29 10.37
C LYS A 330 -11.68 -18.37 9.25
N LEU A 331 -10.49 -17.78 9.41
CA LEU A 331 -9.91 -16.81 8.48
C LEU A 331 -8.58 -17.37 7.93
N LYS A 332 -8.34 -17.14 6.64
CA LYS A 332 -7.07 -17.53 6.02
C LYS A 332 -5.99 -16.52 6.42
N ILE A 333 -4.86 -16.98 6.98
CA ILE A 333 -3.77 -16.13 7.47
C ILE A 333 -3.27 -15.19 6.37
N SER A 334 -3.09 -15.68 5.14
CA SER A 334 -2.66 -14.86 4.01
C SER A 334 -3.62 -13.73 3.60
N ASN A 335 -4.82 -13.70 4.13
CA ASN A 335 -5.86 -12.73 3.78
C ASN A 335 -6.15 -11.74 4.91
N VAL A 336 -5.43 -11.82 6.02
CA VAL A 336 -5.64 -10.96 7.18
C VAL A 336 -4.32 -10.31 7.62
N GLU A 337 -4.44 -9.14 8.21
CA GLU A 337 -3.38 -8.40 8.90
C GLU A 337 -3.78 -8.30 10.37
N ILE A 338 -2.88 -8.61 11.30
CA ILE A 338 -3.13 -8.40 12.71
C ILE A 338 -3.10 -6.91 13.03
N LEU A 339 -4.09 -6.42 13.76
CA LEU A 339 -4.11 -5.06 14.26
C LEU A 339 -3.11 -4.92 15.41
N SER A 340 -2.40 -3.79 15.45
CA SER A 340 -1.67 -3.39 16.64
C SER A 340 -2.64 -3.18 17.82
N PRO A 341 -2.18 -3.27 19.07
CA PRO A 341 -3.03 -3.00 20.24
C PRO A 341 -3.74 -1.64 20.17
N GLY A 342 -3.05 -0.59 19.72
CA GLY A 342 -3.65 0.74 19.56
C GLY A 342 -4.73 0.79 18.47
N GLU A 343 -4.50 0.15 17.31
CA GLU A 343 -5.52 0.07 16.24
C GLU A 343 -6.75 -0.72 16.70
N LEU A 344 -6.55 -1.81 17.44
CA LEU A 344 -7.65 -2.60 17.99
C LEU A 344 -8.47 -1.77 18.98
N GLN A 345 -7.81 -1.03 19.85
CA GLN A 345 -8.46 -0.17 20.85
C GLN A 345 -9.25 0.95 20.16
N THR A 346 -8.67 1.65 19.21
CA THR A 346 -9.36 2.67 18.40
C THR A 346 -10.59 2.09 17.71
N TYR A 347 -10.45 0.93 17.07
CA TYR A 347 -11.59 0.26 16.43
C TYR A 347 -12.71 -0.08 17.42
N LYS A 348 -12.36 -0.57 18.62
CA LYS A 348 -13.34 -0.86 19.67
C LYS A 348 -14.06 0.41 20.13
N TYR A 349 -13.34 1.51 20.32
CA TYR A 349 -13.91 2.81 20.71
C TYR A 349 -14.87 3.38 19.66
N ASP A 350 -14.59 3.15 18.37
CA ASP A 350 -15.42 3.64 17.26
C ASP A 350 -16.67 2.78 17.01
N THR A 351 -16.65 1.50 17.39
CA THR A 351 -17.66 0.53 16.96
C THR A 351 -18.53 -0.03 18.09
N ILE A 352 -18.03 -0.05 19.33
CA ILE A 352 -18.79 -0.56 20.48
C ILE A 352 -19.64 0.56 21.09
N PRO A 353 -20.93 0.33 21.36
CA PRO A 353 -21.78 1.33 22.03
C PRO A 353 -21.22 1.69 23.40
N ARG A 354 -21.15 2.99 23.67
CA ARG A 354 -20.67 3.53 24.94
C ARG A 354 -21.76 3.55 25.99
N LYS A 355 -21.37 3.35 27.26
CA LYS A 355 -22.20 3.57 28.43
C LYS A 355 -21.58 4.64 29.31
N SER A 356 -22.40 5.60 29.74
CA SER A 356 -21.96 6.68 30.63
C SER A 356 -22.29 6.33 32.07
N PHE A 357 -21.35 6.63 32.97
CA PHE A 357 -21.50 6.46 34.42
C PHE A 357 -20.99 7.73 35.13
N ASP A 358 -21.62 8.04 36.24
CA ASP A 358 -21.17 9.07 37.17
C ASP A 358 -20.64 8.41 38.44
N VAL A 359 -19.56 8.97 38.98
CA VAL A 359 -19.00 8.56 40.27
C VAL A 359 -18.60 9.78 41.07
N SER A 360 -18.98 9.81 42.35
CA SER A 360 -18.52 10.83 43.29
C SER A 360 -17.58 10.17 44.31
N VAL A 361 -16.40 10.73 44.49
CA VAL A 361 -15.38 10.22 45.41
C VAL A 361 -14.92 11.33 46.33
N VAL A 362 -14.86 11.02 47.64
CA VAL A 362 -14.32 11.93 48.67
C VAL A 362 -12.83 11.64 48.83
N LEU A 363 -11.99 12.65 48.62
CA LEU A 363 -10.53 12.59 48.70
C LEU A 363 -10.00 13.73 49.60
N PRO A 364 -8.74 13.68 50.08
CA PRO A 364 -8.11 14.81 50.78
C PRO A 364 -8.14 16.09 49.89
N GLU A 365 -8.25 17.24 50.56
CA GLU A 365 -8.32 18.57 49.89
C GLU A 365 -7.08 18.85 49.00
N SER A 366 -5.95 18.17 49.27
CA SER A 366 -4.74 18.23 48.45
C SER A 366 -4.83 17.46 47.11
N ALA A 367 -5.90 16.68 46.88
CA ALA A 367 -6.07 15.93 45.63
C ALA A 367 -6.37 16.87 44.47
N ASN A 368 -5.64 16.66 43.35
CA ASN A 368 -5.89 17.40 42.13
C ASN A 368 -6.99 16.69 41.31
N ALA A 369 -8.14 17.34 41.14
CA ALA A 369 -9.31 16.78 40.46
C ALA A 369 -9.06 16.48 38.98
N GLU A 370 -8.29 17.33 38.29
CA GLU A 370 -7.93 17.12 36.87
C GLU A 370 -7.05 15.86 36.73
N MET A 371 -6.05 15.70 37.61
CA MET A 371 -5.19 14.52 37.60
C MET A 371 -5.97 13.23 37.91
N VAL A 372 -6.95 13.27 38.80
CA VAL A 372 -7.84 12.13 39.07
C VAL A 372 -8.66 11.78 37.80
N THR A 373 -9.14 12.81 37.08
CA THR A 373 -9.86 12.62 35.82
C THR A 373 -8.98 11.96 34.75
N ASP A 374 -7.74 12.45 34.57
CA ASP A 374 -6.77 11.89 33.59
C ASP A 374 -6.43 10.44 33.91
N VAL A 375 -6.25 10.12 35.19
CA VAL A 375 -5.94 8.73 35.60
C VAL A 375 -7.15 7.81 35.37
N VAL A 376 -8.38 8.25 35.61
CA VAL A 376 -9.58 7.49 35.27
C VAL A 376 -9.67 7.26 33.76
N GLN A 377 -9.35 8.26 32.93
CA GLN A 377 -9.33 8.12 31.48
C GLN A 377 -8.27 7.13 30.99
N SER A 378 -7.20 6.93 31.72
CA SER A 378 -6.13 5.97 31.35
C SER A 378 -6.50 4.50 31.61
N ILE A 379 -7.66 4.21 32.23
CA ILE A 379 -8.12 2.85 32.46
C ILE A 379 -8.59 2.20 31.15
N ASP A 380 -8.15 0.95 30.93
CA ASP A 380 -8.64 0.17 29.80
C ASP A 380 -10.16 0.13 29.73
N ASP A 381 -10.70 0.31 28.49
CA ASP A 381 -12.13 0.36 28.17
C ASP A 381 -12.85 1.67 28.62
N VAL A 382 -12.16 2.63 29.26
CA VAL A 382 -12.66 4.01 29.46
C VAL A 382 -12.32 4.83 28.21
N VAL A 383 -13.33 5.41 27.57
CA VAL A 383 -13.18 6.17 26.32
C VAL A 383 -13.00 7.66 26.57
N ASP A 384 -13.72 8.18 27.55
CA ASP A 384 -13.71 9.59 27.95
C ASP A 384 -13.96 9.72 29.43
N SER A 385 -13.40 10.76 30.06
CA SER A 385 -13.62 11.11 31.45
C SER A 385 -13.68 12.63 31.60
N GLN A 386 -14.68 13.13 32.29
CA GLN A 386 -14.94 14.57 32.47
C GLN A 386 -15.16 14.89 33.94
N LEU A 387 -14.51 15.95 34.41
CA LEU A 387 -14.77 16.51 35.71
C LEU A 387 -16.13 17.29 35.69
N MET A 388 -17.07 16.82 36.51
CA MET A 388 -18.40 17.44 36.59
C MET A 388 -18.50 18.46 37.69
N ASP A 389 -17.94 18.16 38.88
CA ASP A 389 -18.05 19.01 40.06
C ASP A 389 -16.92 18.74 41.07
N VAL A 390 -16.53 19.80 41.81
CA VAL A 390 -15.63 19.70 42.99
C VAL A 390 -16.32 20.44 44.12
N TYR A 391 -16.81 19.70 45.13
CA TYR A 391 -17.59 20.21 46.21
C TYR A 391 -16.78 20.29 47.51
N HIS A 392 -16.85 21.48 48.17
CA HIS A 392 -16.18 21.83 49.42
C HIS A 392 -17.19 22.19 50.52
N GLY A 393 -18.28 21.45 50.72
CA GLY A 393 -19.37 21.84 51.61
C GLY A 393 -19.41 21.10 52.95
N GLY A 394 -20.25 21.56 53.88
CA GLY A 394 -20.36 21.07 55.25
C GLY A 394 -20.87 19.62 55.41
N GLN A 395 -21.21 18.93 54.34
CA GLN A 395 -21.57 17.52 54.32
C GLN A 395 -20.35 16.57 54.19
N ILE A 396 -19.15 17.15 54.13
CA ILE A 396 -17.87 16.42 53.97
C ILE A 396 -16.98 16.78 55.16
N ASN A 397 -16.17 15.84 55.61
CA ASN A 397 -15.24 16.05 56.70
C ASN A 397 -14.26 17.19 56.40
N LYS A 398 -13.91 17.99 57.39
CA LYS A 398 -12.97 19.09 57.27
C LYS A 398 -11.63 18.60 56.72
N GLY A 399 -11.09 19.26 55.67
CA GLY A 399 -9.87 18.87 54.97
C GLY A 399 -10.06 17.82 53.86
N MET A 400 -11.31 17.56 53.46
CA MET A 400 -11.67 16.67 52.35
C MET A 400 -12.46 17.42 51.26
N ILE A 401 -12.43 16.91 50.04
CA ILE A 401 -13.22 17.38 48.91
C ILE A 401 -13.99 16.22 48.27
N SER A 402 -15.15 16.51 47.64
CA SER A 402 -15.86 15.51 46.85
C SER A 402 -15.69 15.86 45.37
N ILE A 403 -15.09 14.97 44.61
CA ILE A 403 -14.91 15.07 43.19
C ILE A 403 -15.96 14.18 42.48
N THR A 404 -16.74 14.78 41.56
CA THR A 404 -17.71 14.04 40.74
C THR A 404 -17.21 13.98 39.33
N LEU A 405 -17.04 12.77 38.81
CA LEU A 405 -16.60 12.48 37.45
C LEU A 405 -17.72 11.81 36.68
N ARG A 406 -17.85 12.19 35.42
CA ARG A 406 -18.60 11.44 34.39
C ARG A 406 -17.63 10.75 33.47
N TYR A 407 -17.82 9.47 33.20
CA TYR A 407 -16.94 8.72 32.29
C TYR A 407 -17.74 7.78 31.39
N GLU A 408 -17.25 7.60 30.19
CA GLU A 408 -17.83 6.71 29.18
C GLU A 408 -16.98 5.45 29.02
N VAL A 409 -17.65 4.29 28.97
CA VAL A 409 -16.99 2.99 28.85
C VAL A 409 -17.59 2.20 27.69
N ILE A 410 -16.79 1.37 27.06
CA ILE A 410 -17.21 0.36 26.07
C ILE A 410 -17.50 -0.99 26.72
N ASN A 411 -17.00 -1.22 27.94
CA ASN A 411 -17.24 -2.43 28.72
C ASN A 411 -17.74 -2.03 30.11
N PRO A 412 -18.98 -2.43 30.52
CA PRO A 412 -19.53 -2.08 31.84
C PRO A 412 -18.68 -2.52 33.03
N HIS A 413 -17.86 -3.57 32.90
CA HIS A 413 -16.94 -4.02 33.96
C HIS A 413 -15.79 -3.03 34.20
N ALA A 414 -15.53 -2.06 33.30
CA ALA A 414 -14.57 -0.99 33.55
C ALA A 414 -15.00 -0.12 34.76
N ARG A 415 -16.29 -0.06 35.10
CA ARG A 415 -16.79 0.61 36.29
C ARG A 415 -16.12 0.07 37.56
N GLU A 416 -16.02 -1.24 37.70
CA GLU A 416 -15.38 -1.89 38.87
C GLU A 416 -13.91 -1.51 38.99
N LYS A 417 -13.21 -1.38 37.84
CA LYS A 417 -11.81 -0.93 37.79
C LYS A 417 -11.68 0.54 38.21
N VAL A 418 -12.58 1.41 37.75
CA VAL A 418 -12.62 2.84 38.14
C VAL A 418 -12.85 2.96 39.66
N GLU A 419 -13.85 2.27 40.20
CA GLU A 419 -14.13 2.29 41.61
C GLU A 419 -12.96 1.74 42.45
N ALA A 420 -12.32 0.65 42.01
CA ALA A 420 -11.15 0.07 42.67
C ALA A 420 -9.95 1.03 42.68
N LEU A 421 -9.70 1.73 41.57
CA LEU A 421 -8.65 2.74 41.46
C LEU A 421 -8.88 3.90 42.40
N LEU A 422 -10.10 4.46 42.40
CA LEU A 422 -10.47 5.59 43.27
C LEU A 422 -10.37 5.22 44.77
N LYS A 423 -10.75 4.00 45.16
CA LYS A 423 -10.54 3.44 46.50
C LYS A 423 -9.05 3.26 46.81
N GLY A 424 -8.24 2.83 45.82
CA GLY A 424 -6.81 2.73 45.93
C GLY A 424 -6.08 4.04 46.28
N PHE A 425 -6.66 5.18 45.87
CA PHE A 425 -6.21 6.53 46.27
C PHE A 425 -6.63 6.92 47.68
N GLY A 426 -7.25 6.01 48.44
CA GLY A 426 -7.83 6.32 49.76
C GLY A 426 -9.19 7.02 49.67
N GLY A 427 -9.82 7.04 48.50
CA GLY A 427 -11.11 7.67 48.24
C GLY A 427 -12.29 6.88 48.78
N ILE A 428 -13.30 7.58 49.28
CA ILE A 428 -14.59 7.03 49.71
C ILE A 428 -15.60 7.33 48.63
N ILE A 429 -16.11 6.29 47.98
CA ILE A 429 -17.13 6.43 46.92
C ILE A 429 -18.49 6.67 47.58
N ARG A 430 -19.24 7.62 47.01
CA ARG A 430 -20.61 8.01 47.46
C ARG A 430 -21.67 7.57 46.47
#